data_d750062c7c336cacc5240c90e5a9c93d
#
_entry.id   d750062c7c336cacc5240c90e5a9c93d
#
_cell.length_a   1.000
_cell.length_b   1.000
_cell.length_c   1.000
_cell.angle_alpha   90.00
_cell.angle_beta   90.00
_cell.angle_gamma   90.00
#
_symmetry.space_group_name_H-M   'P 1'
#
loop_
_entity.id
_entity.type
_entity.pdbx_description
1 polymer ?
#
loop_
_entity_poly.entity_id
_entity_poly.type
_entity_poly.pdbx_seq_one_letter_code
_entity_poly.pdbx_strand_id
1 'polypeptide(L)'
;IVTGDWSSDVCSSDLVALDVQNIIAGLELVKQLDTAVSFYKIGLGMLTSGGLALANELKGEYGKRIFLDLKLFDISATIEAAVKGISKFDIDFLTVHGDPSVVTAAKNGAAGSNLKILAVTILTSLDRKDLDASMIKNGDIKDLVSERASRAFEAGADGVIASPQECISIRDLPNSKNKLIVTPGIRPVGTEFGDQKRVSTPKEAILNGADHIVVGRPIVNAKNKKLAAVKILDDIRQL
;
A
#
# COMPACT_ATOMS: atom_id res chain seq x y z
N ILE A 1 24.74 -8.38 9.80
CA ILE A 1 24.70 -8.25 8.32
C ILE A 1 23.85 -9.42 7.84
N VAL A 2 22.57 -9.17 7.56
CA VAL A 2 21.69 -10.17 6.95
C VAL A 2 21.78 -9.93 5.45
N THR A 3 22.55 -10.74 4.76
CA THR A 3 22.56 -10.80 3.30
C THR A 3 21.31 -11.58 2.87
N GLY A 4 20.17 -10.90 2.79
CA GLY A 4 19.02 -11.39 2.02
C GLY A 4 19.34 -11.27 0.54
N ASP A 5 19.03 -12.29 -0.22
CA ASP A 5 19.17 -12.29 -1.68
C ASP A 5 18.15 -11.31 -2.29
N TRP A 6 18.56 -10.06 -2.46
CA TRP A 6 17.75 -8.95 -2.97
C TRP A 6 17.60 -8.96 -4.50
N SER A 7 18.23 -9.91 -5.17
CA SER A 7 18.37 -9.86 -6.63
C SER A 7 17.11 -10.22 -7.44
N SER A 8 16.14 -10.92 -6.84
CA SER A 8 14.89 -11.31 -7.53
C SER A 8 13.67 -10.48 -7.14
N ASP A 9 13.65 -9.88 -5.94
CA ASP A 9 12.47 -9.20 -5.39
C ASP A 9 12.42 -7.68 -5.62
N VAL A 10 13.51 -7.04 -6.03
CA VAL A 10 13.55 -5.58 -6.31
C VAL A 10 12.62 -5.21 -7.48
N CYS A 11 12.29 -6.13 -8.37
CA CYS A 11 11.30 -5.92 -9.43
C CYS A 11 9.85 -5.86 -8.94
N SER A 12 9.56 -6.25 -7.69
CA SER A 12 8.21 -6.32 -7.13
C SER A 12 7.88 -5.22 -6.11
N SER A 13 8.83 -4.32 -5.82
CA SER A 13 8.66 -3.28 -4.78
C SER A 13 7.80 -2.10 -5.21
N ASP A 14 7.57 -1.90 -6.52
CA ASP A 14 6.80 -0.76 -7.03
C ASP A 14 5.33 -1.10 -7.24
N LEU A 15 4.49 -0.42 -6.49
CA LEU A 15 3.04 -0.43 -6.66
C LEU A 15 2.60 0.84 -7.38
N VAL A 16 2.03 0.69 -8.59
CA VAL A 16 1.42 1.82 -9.29
C VAL A 16 -0.05 1.95 -8.91
N ALA A 17 -0.44 3.13 -8.41
CA ALA A 17 -1.83 3.44 -8.11
C ALA A 17 -2.60 3.75 -9.40
N LEU A 18 -3.63 2.95 -9.69
CA LEU A 18 -4.58 3.18 -10.80
C LEU A 18 -5.67 4.16 -10.37
N ASP A 19 -5.25 5.38 -10.00
CA ASP A 19 -6.17 6.45 -9.61
C ASP A 19 -6.60 7.21 -10.89
N VAL A 20 -7.36 6.52 -11.76
CA VAL A 20 -7.87 7.00 -13.05
C VAL A 20 -9.40 6.92 -13.09
N GLN A 21 -10.03 7.54 -14.11
CA GLN A 21 -11.48 7.79 -14.12
C GLN A 21 -12.35 6.53 -14.26
N ASN A 22 -11.85 5.51 -14.97
CA ASN A 22 -12.62 4.29 -15.27
C ASN A 22 -11.71 3.13 -15.67
N ILE A 23 -12.31 1.95 -15.87
CA ILE A 23 -11.60 0.70 -16.24
C ILE A 23 -10.80 0.86 -17.53
N ILE A 24 -11.36 1.51 -18.55
CA ILE A 24 -10.70 1.67 -19.86
C ILE A 24 -9.39 2.44 -19.71
N ALA A 25 -9.43 3.58 -19.00
CA ALA A 25 -8.24 4.36 -18.70
C ALA A 25 -7.23 3.55 -17.85
N GLY A 26 -7.72 2.68 -16.95
CA GLY A 26 -6.88 1.75 -16.18
C GLY A 26 -6.15 0.76 -17.05
N LEU A 27 -6.85 0.10 -17.96
CA LEU A 27 -6.27 -0.86 -18.92
C LEU A 27 -5.28 -0.18 -19.88
N GLU A 28 -5.60 1.01 -20.37
CA GLU A 28 -4.69 1.79 -21.20
C GLU A 28 -3.40 2.15 -20.48
N LEU A 29 -3.50 2.55 -19.19
CA LEU A 29 -2.34 2.83 -18.36
C LEU A 29 -1.48 1.58 -18.17
N VAL A 30 -2.09 0.43 -17.86
CA VAL A 30 -1.36 -0.85 -17.72
C VAL A 30 -0.65 -1.24 -19.02
N LYS A 31 -1.30 -1.09 -20.18
CA LYS A 31 -0.69 -1.32 -21.49
C LYS A 31 0.49 -0.39 -21.75
N GLN A 32 0.40 0.90 -21.39
CA GLN A 32 1.49 1.86 -21.53
C GLN A 32 2.68 1.55 -20.62
N LEU A 33 2.44 1.00 -19.43
CA LEU A 33 3.48 0.58 -18.46
C LEU A 33 4.11 -0.77 -18.84
N ASP A 34 3.34 -1.64 -19.51
CA ASP A 34 3.78 -2.92 -20.06
C ASP A 34 4.48 -3.80 -19.00
N THR A 35 5.70 -4.26 -19.29
CA THR A 35 6.51 -5.09 -18.39
C THR A 35 7.23 -4.29 -17.29
N ALA A 36 7.25 -2.96 -17.37
CA ALA A 36 7.94 -2.12 -16.40
C ALA A 36 7.29 -2.18 -15.00
N VAL A 37 5.99 -2.54 -14.92
CA VAL A 37 5.25 -2.62 -13.66
C VAL A 37 4.49 -3.94 -13.61
N SER A 38 4.63 -4.64 -12.49
CA SER A 38 3.97 -5.94 -12.25
C SER A 38 2.90 -5.88 -11.17
N PHE A 39 2.81 -4.79 -10.39
CA PHE A 39 1.93 -4.69 -9.24
C PHE A 39 1.12 -3.39 -9.27
N TYR A 40 -0.21 -3.50 -9.18
CA TYR A 40 -1.12 -2.36 -9.30
C TYR A 40 -2.05 -2.23 -8.09
N LYS A 41 -2.21 -0.99 -7.61
CA LYS A 41 -3.16 -0.64 -6.56
C LYS A 41 -4.47 -0.13 -7.18
N ILE A 42 -5.56 -0.76 -6.80
CA ILE A 42 -6.92 -0.33 -7.12
C ILE A 42 -7.52 0.27 -5.85
N GLY A 43 -7.78 1.58 -5.89
CA GLY A 43 -8.32 2.33 -4.77
C GLY A 43 -9.85 2.38 -4.76
N LEU A 44 -10.40 2.97 -3.70
CA LEU A 44 -11.86 3.05 -3.46
C LEU A 44 -12.62 3.74 -4.61
N GLY A 45 -12.05 4.79 -5.21
CA GLY A 45 -12.67 5.48 -6.34
C GLY A 45 -12.83 4.58 -7.57
N MET A 46 -11.82 3.76 -7.87
CA MET A 46 -11.88 2.82 -8.98
C MET A 46 -12.80 1.63 -8.67
N LEU A 47 -12.94 1.23 -7.39
CA LEU A 47 -13.82 0.13 -7.00
C LEU A 47 -15.25 0.37 -7.47
N THR A 48 -15.77 1.59 -7.27
CA THR A 48 -17.13 1.99 -7.67
C THR A 48 -17.33 2.07 -9.19
N SER A 49 -16.23 2.12 -9.94
CA SER A 49 -16.21 2.16 -11.41
C SER A 49 -15.84 0.80 -12.04
N GLY A 50 -16.05 -0.31 -11.30
CA GLY A 50 -15.79 -1.66 -11.78
C GLY A 50 -14.40 -2.22 -11.41
N GLY A 51 -13.77 -1.71 -10.35
CA GLY A 51 -12.41 -2.08 -9.97
C GLY A 51 -12.18 -3.57 -9.72
N LEU A 52 -13.18 -4.34 -9.26
CA LEU A 52 -13.05 -5.81 -9.12
C LEU A 52 -12.99 -6.51 -10.49
N ALA A 53 -13.74 -6.04 -11.48
CA ALA A 53 -13.64 -6.58 -12.83
C ALA A 53 -12.27 -6.29 -13.44
N LEU A 54 -11.76 -5.05 -13.24
CA LEU A 54 -10.40 -4.69 -13.65
C LEU A 54 -9.34 -5.57 -12.94
N ALA A 55 -9.48 -5.79 -11.63
CA ALA A 55 -8.57 -6.66 -10.87
C ALA A 55 -8.50 -8.07 -11.47
N ASN A 56 -9.66 -8.65 -11.78
CA ASN A 56 -9.77 -9.97 -12.38
C ASN A 56 -9.10 -10.05 -13.75
N GLU A 57 -9.33 -9.05 -14.60
CA GLU A 57 -8.70 -8.96 -15.91
C GLU A 57 -7.18 -8.81 -15.82
N LEU A 58 -6.69 -7.94 -14.93
CA LEU A 58 -5.25 -7.74 -14.74
C LEU A 58 -4.55 -9.00 -14.21
N LYS A 59 -5.21 -9.77 -13.35
CA LYS A 59 -4.70 -11.08 -12.88
C LYS A 59 -4.71 -12.11 -14.00
N GLY A 60 -5.86 -12.35 -14.63
CA GLY A 60 -6.06 -13.43 -15.59
C GLY A 60 -5.36 -13.22 -16.91
N GLU A 61 -5.51 -12.03 -17.51
CA GLU A 61 -5.01 -11.77 -18.86
C GLU A 61 -3.61 -11.17 -18.87
N TYR A 62 -3.24 -10.39 -17.85
CA TYR A 62 -1.96 -9.68 -17.81
C TYR A 62 -0.96 -10.22 -16.79
N GLY A 63 -1.34 -11.22 -15.97
CA GLY A 63 -0.48 -11.82 -14.95
C GLY A 63 0.03 -10.82 -13.90
N LYS A 64 -0.75 -9.76 -13.62
CA LYS A 64 -0.34 -8.68 -12.71
C LYS A 64 -0.74 -8.99 -11.28
N ARG A 65 0.04 -8.53 -10.31
CA ARG A 65 -0.32 -8.54 -8.89
C ARG A 65 -1.27 -7.40 -8.58
N ILE A 66 -2.18 -7.62 -7.62
CA ILE A 66 -3.23 -6.65 -7.29
C ILE A 66 -3.26 -6.35 -5.79
N PHE A 67 -3.26 -5.07 -5.50
CA PHE A 67 -3.49 -4.51 -4.19
C PHE A 67 -4.83 -3.75 -4.16
N LEU A 68 -5.82 -4.23 -3.43
CA LEU A 68 -7.07 -3.52 -3.17
C LEU A 68 -6.89 -2.58 -1.97
N ASP A 69 -6.84 -1.28 -2.23
CA ASP A 69 -6.66 -0.24 -1.20
C ASP A 69 -8.01 0.38 -0.82
N LEU A 70 -8.79 -0.37 -0.01
CA LEU A 70 -10.17 -0.03 0.34
C LEU A 70 -10.32 0.54 1.75
N LYS A 71 -9.33 0.31 2.63
CA LYS A 71 -9.32 0.75 4.02
C LYS A 71 -10.62 0.39 4.75
N LEU A 72 -11.03 -0.90 4.63
CA LEU A 72 -12.29 -1.37 5.17
C LEU A 72 -12.39 -1.08 6.68
N PHE A 73 -13.52 -0.52 7.07
CA PHE A 73 -13.84 -0.22 8.47
C PHE A 73 -15.34 -0.41 8.71
N ASP A 74 -15.68 -1.43 9.49
CA ASP A 74 -17.05 -1.79 9.85
C ASP A 74 -17.01 -2.74 11.07
N ILE A 75 -18.16 -3.21 11.53
CA ILE A 75 -18.25 -4.25 12.58
C ILE A 75 -17.61 -5.56 12.10
N SER A 76 -17.09 -6.35 13.04
CA SER A 76 -16.27 -7.54 12.75
C SER A 76 -16.94 -8.53 11.79
N ALA A 77 -18.23 -8.81 11.96
CA ALA A 77 -18.96 -9.75 11.10
C ALA A 77 -19.04 -9.28 9.64
N THR A 78 -19.22 -7.97 9.41
CA THR A 78 -19.25 -7.37 8.07
C THR A 78 -17.86 -7.43 7.43
N ILE A 79 -16.81 -7.10 8.19
CA ILE A 79 -15.42 -7.17 7.70
C ILE A 79 -15.06 -8.60 7.32
N GLU A 80 -15.33 -9.59 8.18
CA GLU A 80 -15.03 -11.00 7.89
C GLU A 80 -15.74 -11.47 6.62
N ALA A 81 -17.04 -11.17 6.48
CA ALA A 81 -17.81 -11.53 5.30
C ALA A 81 -17.29 -10.86 4.01
N ALA A 82 -16.95 -9.56 4.07
CA ALA A 82 -16.40 -8.81 2.94
C ALA A 82 -15.05 -9.37 2.50
N VAL A 83 -14.14 -9.61 3.45
CA VAL A 83 -12.80 -10.15 3.14
C VAL A 83 -12.89 -11.58 2.62
N LYS A 84 -13.79 -12.43 3.15
CA LYS A 84 -14.06 -13.75 2.62
C LYS A 84 -14.60 -13.72 1.18
N GLY A 85 -15.36 -12.68 0.83
CA GLY A 85 -15.76 -12.42 -0.56
C GLY A 85 -14.59 -12.06 -1.45
N ILE A 86 -13.76 -11.11 -1.00
CA ILE A 86 -12.58 -10.62 -1.72
C ILE A 86 -11.52 -11.71 -1.91
N SER A 87 -11.31 -12.60 -0.94
CA SER A 87 -10.31 -13.66 -1.01
C SER A 87 -10.52 -14.66 -2.17
N LYS A 88 -11.70 -14.65 -2.78
CA LYS A 88 -12.02 -15.48 -3.97
C LYS A 88 -11.45 -14.92 -5.28
N PHE A 89 -10.99 -13.67 -5.29
CA PHE A 89 -10.48 -12.98 -6.48
C PHE A 89 -8.96 -13.06 -6.65
N ASP A 90 -8.27 -13.91 -5.89
CA ASP A 90 -6.81 -14.08 -5.94
C ASP A 90 -6.06 -12.74 -5.80
N ILE A 91 -6.52 -11.89 -4.90
CA ILE A 91 -5.93 -10.59 -4.60
C ILE A 91 -4.71 -10.77 -3.70
N ASP A 92 -3.63 -10.03 -3.96
CA ASP A 92 -2.39 -10.14 -3.19
C ASP A 92 -2.46 -9.36 -1.87
N PHE A 93 -2.92 -8.08 -1.92
CA PHE A 93 -3.00 -7.21 -0.75
C PHE A 93 -4.38 -6.56 -0.60
N LEU A 94 -4.82 -6.39 0.64
CA LEU A 94 -6.03 -5.65 1.00
C LEU A 94 -5.77 -4.76 2.21
N THR A 95 -6.16 -3.49 2.15
CA THR A 95 -6.12 -2.62 3.33
C THR A 95 -7.40 -2.67 4.13
N VAL A 96 -7.21 -2.69 5.44
CA VAL A 96 -8.27 -2.48 6.45
C VAL A 96 -7.82 -1.40 7.43
N HIS A 97 -8.74 -0.82 8.18
CA HIS A 97 -8.39 0.10 9.27
C HIS A 97 -7.59 -0.62 10.36
N GLY A 98 -6.65 0.09 11.03
CA GLY A 98 -5.69 -0.54 11.95
C GLY A 98 -6.23 -0.88 13.33
N ASP A 99 -7.55 -0.90 13.53
CA ASP A 99 -8.17 -1.30 14.79
C ASP A 99 -8.08 -2.82 14.98
N PRO A 100 -7.65 -3.32 16.16
CA PRO A 100 -7.39 -4.75 16.37
C PRO A 100 -8.57 -5.66 16.03
N SER A 101 -9.80 -5.27 16.36
CA SER A 101 -11.01 -6.04 16.05
C SER A 101 -11.25 -6.16 14.53
N VAL A 102 -10.99 -5.08 13.78
CA VAL A 102 -11.10 -5.05 12.32
C VAL A 102 -10.04 -5.93 11.68
N VAL A 103 -8.80 -5.83 12.15
CA VAL A 103 -7.67 -6.64 11.67
C VAL A 103 -7.94 -8.14 11.91
N THR A 104 -8.36 -8.50 13.14
CA THR A 104 -8.67 -9.90 13.48
C THR A 104 -9.79 -10.45 12.58
N ALA A 105 -10.87 -9.71 12.40
CA ALA A 105 -11.97 -10.10 11.52
C ALA A 105 -11.54 -10.27 10.07
N ALA A 106 -10.69 -9.35 9.57
CA ALA A 106 -10.13 -9.44 8.23
C ALA A 106 -9.24 -10.67 8.06
N LYS A 107 -8.42 -11.01 9.05
CA LYS A 107 -7.58 -12.23 9.03
C LYS A 107 -8.43 -13.49 9.04
N ASN A 108 -9.53 -13.53 9.80
CA ASN A 108 -10.48 -14.64 9.78
C ASN A 108 -11.10 -14.79 8.38
N GLY A 109 -11.54 -13.69 7.77
CA GLY A 109 -12.10 -13.71 6.41
C GLY A 109 -11.11 -14.12 5.32
N ALA A 110 -9.82 -13.85 5.52
CA ALA A 110 -8.74 -14.23 4.61
C ALA A 110 -8.21 -15.66 4.84
N ALA A 111 -8.71 -16.37 5.86
CA ALA A 111 -8.22 -17.70 6.21
C ALA A 111 -8.29 -18.67 5.03
N GLY A 112 -7.20 -19.43 4.80
CA GLY A 112 -7.09 -20.38 3.69
C GLY A 112 -6.78 -19.76 2.32
N SER A 113 -6.51 -18.44 2.26
CA SER A 113 -6.07 -17.72 1.05
C SER A 113 -4.65 -17.15 1.20
N ASN A 114 -4.07 -16.70 0.07
CA ASN A 114 -2.78 -16.00 0.07
C ASN A 114 -2.91 -14.48 0.30
N LEU A 115 -4.14 -13.99 0.51
CA LEU A 115 -4.44 -12.57 0.70
C LEU A 115 -3.72 -12.02 1.93
N LYS A 116 -2.88 -11.00 1.74
CA LYS A 116 -2.20 -10.29 2.83
C LYS A 116 -3.05 -9.11 3.30
N ILE A 117 -3.30 -9.06 4.61
CA ILE A 117 -4.04 -7.96 5.25
C ILE A 117 -3.06 -6.90 5.73
N LEU A 118 -3.19 -5.69 5.17
CA LEU A 118 -2.39 -4.53 5.53
C LEU A 118 -3.23 -3.56 6.36
N ALA A 119 -2.77 -3.27 7.57
CA ALA A 119 -3.47 -2.37 8.49
C ALA A 119 -3.05 -0.92 8.25
N VAL A 120 -4.01 -0.03 8.04
CA VAL A 120 -3.75 1.42 7.94
C VAL A 120 -3.50 1.98 9.33
N THR A 121 -2.33 2.58 9.52
CA THR A 121 -1.97 3.23 10.79
C THR A 121 -2.61 4.62 10.91
N ILE A 122 -1.96 5.64 10.36
CA ILE A 122 -2.48 7.01 10.23
C ILE A 122 -2.30 7.43 8.77
N LEU A 123 -3.35 7.99 8.18
CA LEU A 123 -3.30 8.44 6.79
C LEU A 123 -2.21 9.50 6.60
N THR A 124 -1.40 9.36 5.57
CA THR A 124 -0.26 10.25 5.29
C THR A 124 -0.65 11.67 4.90
N SER A 125 -1.92 11.91 4.60
CA SER A 125 -2.51 13.23 4.37
C SER A 125 -2.89 13.97 5.66
N LEU A 126 -2.90 13.29 6.82
CA LEU A 126 -3.30 13.88 8.10
C LEU A 126 -2.08 14.40 8.88
N ASP A 127 -2.26 15.54 9.51
CA ASP A 127 -1.33 16.11 10.50
C ASP A 127 -1.92 16.08 11.92
N ARG A 128 -1.19 16.64 12.90
CA ARG A 128 -1.66 16.63 14.30
C ARG A 128 -3.01 17.34 14.47
N LYS A 129 -3.24 18.45 13.75
CA LYS A 129 -4.50 19.21 13.85
C LYS A 129 -5.71 18.38 13.36
N ASP A 130 -5.52 17.62 12.28
CA ASP A 130 -6.56 16.73 11.76
C ASP A 130 -6.88 15.60 12.76
N LEU A 131 -5.85 15.06 13.43
CA LEU A 131 -6.01 14.03 14.45
C LEU A 131 -6.70 14.58 15.72
N ASP A 132 -6.41 15.82 16.13
CA ASP A 132 -7.09 16.49 17.23
C ASP A 132 -8.57 16.71 16.92
N ALA A 133 -8.88 17.17 15.71
CA ALA A 133 -10.26 17.33 15.24
C ALA A 133 -11.04 16.01 15.21
N SER A 134 -10.34 14.88 14.98
CA SER A 134 -10.89 13.54 15.00
C SER A 134 -10.86 12.88 16.38
N MET A 135 -10.58 13.65 17.44
CA MET A 135 -10.49 13.17 18.84
C MET A 135 -9.50 12.01 19.02
N ILE A 136 -8.47 11.95 18.21
CA ILE A 136 -7.41 10.96 18.38
C ILE A 136 -6.52 11.37 19.56
N LYS A 137 -6.15 10.38 20.38
CA LYS A 137 -5.26 10.53 21.55
C LYS A 137 -4.11 11.50 21.26
N ASN A 138 -3.78 12.36 22.24
CA ASN A 138 -2.61 13.23 22.19
C ASN A 138 -1.31 12.44 22.07
N GLY A 139 -0.29 13.05 21.47
CA GLY A 139 1.03 12.46 21.29
C GLY A 139 1.64 12.79 19.95
N ASP A 140 2.89 12.46 19.78
CA ASP A 140 3.58 12.56 18.50
C ASP A 140 2.98 11.56 17.49
N ILE A 141 2.88 11.96 16.23
CA ILE A 141 2.30 11.10 15.17
C ILE A 141 3.12 9.82 15.02
N LYS A 142 4.44 9.91 15.13
CA LYS A 142 5.36 8.78 14.99
C LYS A 142 5.12 7.73 16.08
N ASP A 143 4.89 8.17 17.32
CA ASP A 143 4.58 7.29 18.45
C ASP A 143 3.22 6.63 18.27
N LEU A 144 2.21 7.40 17.85
CA LEU A 144 0.87 6.89 17.56
C LEU A 144 0.87 5.86 16.41
N VAL A 145 1.65 6.11 15.36
CA VAL A 145 1.82 5.16 14.24
C VAL A 145 2.47 3.88 14.73
N SER A 146 3.55 3.98 15.53
CA SER A 146 4.26 2.83 16.09
C SER A 146 3.35 2.00 17.00
N GLU A 147 2.57 2.64 17.90
CA GLU A 147 1.60 1.98 18.76
C GLU A 147 0.51 1.26 17.95
N ARG A 148 -0.05 1.91 16.90
CA ARG A 148 -1.06 1.30 16.04
C ARG A 148 -0.49 0.14 15.22
N ALA A 149 0.73 0.28 14.72
CA ALA A 149 1.41 -0.80 14.00
C ALA A 149 1.62 -2.03 14.90
N SER A 150 2.14 -1.83 16.13
CA SER A 150 2.33 -2.92 17.09
C SER A 150 1.03 -3.67 17.37
N ARG A 151 -0.05 -2.94 17.70
CA ARG A 151 -1.37 -3.52 17.95
C ARG A 151 -1.96 -4.27 16.75
N ALA A 152 -1.74 -3.73 15.53
CA ALA A 152 -2.19 -4.39 14.31
C ALA A 152 -1.41 -5.69 14.06
N PHE A 153 -0.10 -5.71 14.33
CA PHE A 153 0.72 -6.92 14.23
C PHE A 153 0.30 -7.98 15.25
N GLU A 154 0.01 -7.59 16.49
CA GLU A 154 -0.54 -8.46 17.54
C GLU A 154 -1.88 -9.06 17.12
N ALA A 155 -2.74 -8.29 16.44
CA ALA A 155 -4.02 -8.74 15.89
C ALA A 155 -3.89 -9.61 14.64
N GLY A 156 -2.65 -9.84 14.15
CA GLY A 156 -2.36 -10.74 13.04
C GLY A 156 -2.19 -10.09 11.68
N ALA A 157 -2.11 -8.77 11.56
CA ALA A 157 -1.83 -8.10 10.30
C ALA A 157 -0.53 -8.64 9.65
N ASP A 158 -0.55 -8.81 8.32
CA ASP A 158 0.64 -9.22 7.57
C ASP A 158 1.59 -8.04 7.32
N GLY A 159 1.07 -6.82 7.45
CA GLY A 159 1.83 -5.59 7.29
C GLY A 159 1.01 -4.36 7.64
N VAL A 160 1.61 -3.20 7.41
CA VAL A 160 0.98 -1.89 7.65
C VAL A 160 1.17 -0.93 6.48
N ILE A 161 0.25 0.05 6.39
CA ILE A 161 0.41 1.25 5.58
C ILE A 161 0.89 2.37 6.52
N ALA A 162 2.05 2.94 6.21
CA ALA A 162 2.65 4.02 6.98
C ALA A 162 3.43 4.97 6.07
N SER A 163 3.74 6.20 6.53
CA SER A 163 4.62 7.10 5.81
C SER A 163 6.07 6.59 5.84
N PRO A 164 6.89 6.87 4.82
CA PRO A 164 8.31 6.54 4.84
C PRO A 164 9.07 7.09 6.06
N GLN A 165 8.55 8.16 6.67
CA GLN A 165 9.14 8.80 7.85
C GLN A 165 9.02 7.95 9.13
N GLU A 166 8.04 7.04 9.18
CA GLU A 166 7.81 6.15 10.32
C GLU A 166 8.40 4.75 10.16
N CYS A 167 8.91 4.40 8.97
CA CYS A 167 9.38 3.03 8.68
C CYS A 167 10.44 2.54 9.67
N ILE A 168 11.44 3.35 9.99
CA ILE A 168 12.51 2.99 10.95
C ILE A 168 11.90 2.63 12.30
N SER A 169 11.01 3.48 12.83
CA SER A 169 10.38 3.24 14.14
C SER A 169 9.50 1.99 14.15
N ILE A 170 8.86 1.67 13.02
CA ILE A 170 8.07 0.45 12.88
C ILE A 170 9.00 -0.77 12.80
N ARG A 171 10.14 -0.68 12.12
CA ARG A 171 11.13 -1.76 12.07
C ARG A 171 11.75 -2.06 13.44
N ASP A 172 11.88 -1.06 14.29
CA ASP A 172 12.40 -1.21 15.66
C ASP A 172 11.40 -1.91 16.61
N LEU A 173 10.14 -2.11 16.21
CA LEU A 173 9.15 -2.82 17.01
C LEU A 173 9.50 -4.33 17.13
N PRO A 174 9.42 -4.92 18.34
CA PRO A 174 9.77 -6.35 18.55
C PRO A 174 8.97 -7.32 17.68
N ASN A 175 7.73 -6.95 17.33
CA ASN A 175 6.79 -7.77 16.56
C ASN A 175 6.74 -7.41 15.06
N SER A 176 7.68 -6.58 14.57
CA SER A 176 7.75 -6.15 13.15
C SER A 176 8.47 -7.14 12.23
N LYS A 177 9.15 -8.13 12.81
CA LYS A 177 9.91 -9.14 12.02
C LYS A 177 9.00 -9.85 11.02
N ASN A 178 9.40 -9.89 9.75
CA ASN A 178 8.64 -10.46 8.63
C ASN A 178 7.28 -9.77 8.34
N LYS A 179 7.08 -8.56 8.86
CA LYS A 179 5.89 -7.76 8.55
C LYS A 179 6.18 -6.78 7.41
N LEU A 180 5.22 -6.63 6.52
CA LEU A 180 5.34 -5.71 5.39
C LEU A 180 5.10 -4.26 5.84
N ILE A 181 5.90 -3.34 5.31
CA ILE A 181 5.65 -1.89 5.38
C ILE A 181 5.46 -1.39 3.96
N VAL A 182 4.25 -0.92 3.67
CA VAL A 182 3.87 -0.38 2.37
C VAL A 182 3.65 1.12 2.50
N THR A 183 4.38 1.92 1.72
CA THR A 183 4.43 3.37 1.90
C THR A 183 3.88 4.13 0.70
N PRO A 184 2.76 4.85 0.85
CA PRO A 184 2.32 5.88 -0.07
C PRO A 184 3.08 7.21 0.19
N GLY A 185 2.75 8.24 -0.59
CA GLY A 185 3.37 9.56 -0.40
C GLY A 185 4.75 9.68 -1.04
N ILE A 186 5.05 8.84 -2.00
CA ILE A 186 6.32 8.84 -2.72
C ILE A 186 6.35 9.97 -3.76
N ARG A 187 7.44 10.76 -3.71
CA ARG A 187 7.67 11.87 -4.63
C ARG A 187 9.12 11.83 -5.11
N PRO A 188 9.37 11.43 -6.37
CA PRO A 188 10.67 11.59 -7.00
C PRO A 188 11.12 13.06 -6.97
N VAL A 189 12.43 13.28 -6.93
CA VAL A 189 13.01 14.63 -6.93
C VAL A 189 12.44 15.46 -8.07
N GLY A 190 11.99 16.70 -7.78
CA GLY A 190 11.42 17.61 -8.78
C GLY A 190 9.93 17.41 -9.08
N THR A 191 9.22 16.54 -8.34
CA THR A 191 7.76 16.39 -8.49
C THR A 191 6.99 17.16 -7.40
N GLU A 192 5.75 17.59 -7.72
CA GLU A 192 4.88 18.32 -6.78
C GLU A 192 4.38 17.43 -5.64
N PHE A 193 4.27 18.02 -4.44
CA PHE A 193 3.80 17.30 -3.23
C PHE A 193 2.29 16.99 -3.27
N GLY A 194 1.48 17.89 -3.85
CA GLY A 194 0.02 17.77 -3.89
C GLY A 194 -0.58 17.79 -2.47
N ASP A 195 -1.54 16.89 -2.21
CA ASP A 195 -2.25 16.72 -0.93
C ASP A 195 -1.46 15.93 0.13
N GLN A 196 -0.31 15.37 -0.21
CA GLN A 196 0.50 14.58 0.73
C GLN A 196 1.33 15.51 1.63
N LYS A 197 1.14 15.39 2.95
CA LYS A 197 1.87 16.19 3.95
C LYS A 197 3.18 15.55 4.40
N ARG A 198 3.29 14.21 4.27
CA ARG A 198 4.44 13.40 4.68
C ARG A 198 4.97 12.62 3.48
N VAL A 199 5.92 13.22 2.77
CA VAL A 199 6.49 12.67 1.51
C VAL A 199 7.96 12.31 1.67
N SER A 200 8.44 11.41 0.80
CA SER A 200 9.84 11.03 0.68
C SER A 200 10.15 10.60 -0.74
N THR A 201 11.44 10.55 -1.09
CA THR A 201 11.88 9.98 -2.36
C THR A 201 11.74 8.45 -2.37
N PRO A 202 11.69 7.79 -3.55
CA PRO A 202 11.69 6.33 -3.64
C PRO A 202 12.85 5.70 -2.89
N LYS A 203 14.06 6.21 -3.10
CA LYS A 203 15.29 5.74 -2.47
C LYS A 203 15.26 5.83 -0.95
N GLU A 204 14.88 7.00 -0.41
CA GLU A 204 14.76 7.21 1.04
C GLU A 204 13.72 6.26 1.67
N ALA A 205 12.59 6.02 1.00
CA ALA A 205 11.57 5.13 1.53
C ALA A 205 12.10 3.70 1.73
N ILE A 206 12.83 3.16 0.75
CA ILE A 206 13.43 1.83 0.85
C ILE A 206 14.55 1.80 1.89
N LEU A 207 15.43 2.80 1.92
CA LEU A 207 16.49 2.90 2.93
C LEU A 207 15.92 2.96 4.36
N ASN A 208 14.77 3.59 4.54
CA ASN A 208 14.08 3.65 5.83
C ASN A 208 13.37 2.33 6.19
N GLY A 209 13.35 1.34 5.31
CA GLY A 209 12.82 0.01 5.60
C GLY A 209 11.44 -0.29 5.01
N ALA A 210 10.96 0.47 4.02
CA ALA A 210 9.76 0.09 3.27
C ALA A 210 10.04 -1.15 2.40
N ASP A 211 9.08 -2.10 2.35
CA ASP A 211 9.15 -3.24 1.42
C ASP A 211 8.55 -2.88 0.07
N HIS A 212 7.49 -2.05 0.09
CA HIS A 212 6.82 -1.59 -1.12
C HIS A 212 6.55 -0.10 -1.04
N ILE A 213 6.69 0.58 -2.17
CA ILE A 213 6.30 1.99 -2.35
C ILE A 213 5.09 2.09 -3.27
N VAL A 214 4.16 2.97 -2.96
CA VAL A 214 2.97 3.24 -3.79
C VAL A 214 3.15 4.57 -4.52
N VAL A 215 3.22 4.51 -5.85
CA VAL A 215 3.40 5.69 -6.69
C VAL A 215 2.16 5.88 -7.58
N GLY A 216 1.54 7.04 -7.50
CA GLY A 216 0.39 7.42 -8.32
C GLY A 216 0.75 8.52 -9.32
N ARG A 217 0.37 9.75 -9.00
CA ARG A 217 0.51 10.95 -9.86
C ARG A 217 1.86 11.13 -10.56
N PRO A 218 3.03 10.88 -9.92
CA PRO A 218 4.32 10.98 -10.60
C PRO A 218 4.45 10.10 -11.85
N ILE A 219 3.73 8.98 -11.90
CA ILE A 219 3.69 8.08 -13.06
C ILE A 219 2.48 8.39 -13.94
N VAL A 220 1.29 8.47 -13.33
CA VAL A 220 0.01 8.61 -14.06
C VAL A 220 -0.04 9.89 -14.88
N ASN A 221 0.49 11.00 -14.34
CA ASN A 221 0.51 12.31 -15.01
C ASN A 221 1.76 12.56 -15.88
N ALA A 222 2.69 11.62 -15.93
CA ALA A 222 3.91 11.77 -16.74
C ALA A 222 3.58 11.73 -18.25
N LYS A 223 4.29 12.53 -19.05
CA LYS A 223 4.21 12.47 -20.53
C LYS A 223 4.59 11.09 -21.05
N ASN A 224 5.64 10.49 -20.50
CA ASN A 224 6.04 9.12 -20.78
C ASN A 224 5.99 8.32 -19.48
N LYS A 225 4.89 7.60 -19.29
CA LYS A 225 4.57 6.88 -18.06
C LYS A 225 5.53 5.72 -17.79
N LYS A 226 5.87 4.95 -18.86
CA LYS A 226 6.83 3.84 -18.76
C LYS A 226 8.22 4.33 -18.35
N LEU A 227 8.70 5.40 -18.95
CA LEU A 227 10.00 5.99 -18.60
C LEU A 227 10.00 6.53 -17.15
N ALA A 228 8.88 7.12 -16.69
CA ALA A 228 8.76 7.59 -15.32
C ALA A 228 8.82 6.43 -14.32
N ALA A 229 8.14 5.32 -14.60
CA ALA A 229 8.19 4.12 -13.77
C ALA A 229 9.61 3.50 -13.74
N VAL A 230 10.24 3.36 -14.90
CA VAL A 230 11.63 2.83 -15.02
C VAL A 230 12.63 3.68 -14.23
N LYS A 231 12.53 5.01 -14.30
CA LYS A 231 13.42 5.89 -13.53
C LYS A 231 13.28 5.70 -12.01
N ILE A 232 12.06 5.47 -11.53
CA ILE A 232 11.81 5.20 -10.10
C ILE A 232 12.43 3.86 -9.70
N LEU A 233 12.29 2.83 -10.53
CA LEU A 233 12.92 1.52 -10.32
C LEU A 233 14.43 1.62 -10.30
N ASP A 234 15.02 2.37 -11.23
CA ASP A 234 16.47 2.55 -11.31
C ASP A 234 17.02 3.31 -10.09
N ASP A 235 16.27 4.29 -9.57
CA ASP A 235 16.61 5.03 -8.34
C ASP A 235 16.68 4.11 -7.11
N ILE A 236 15.82 3.10 -7.05
CA ILE A 236 15.80 2.07 -5.99
C ILE A 236 16.91 1.04 -6.19
N ARG A 237 17.16 0.59 -7.42
CA ARG A 237 18.16 -0.45 -7.73
C ARG A 237 19.61 0.00 -7.50
N GLN A 238 19.86 1.29 -7.37
CA GLN A 238 21.18 1.86 -7.08
C GLN A 238 21.51 1.83 -5.57
N LEU A 239 20.75 1.10 -4.76
CA LEU A 239 21.00 0.84 -3.34
C LEU A 239 21.81 -0.44 -3.17
#